data_5403588e5600899f151d9e2a84991da1
#
_entry.id   5403588e5600899f151d9e2a84991da1
#
_cell.length_a   1.000
_cell.length_b   1.000
_cell.length_c   1.000
_cell.angle_alpha   90.00
_cell.angle_beta   90.00
_cell.angle_gamma   90.00
#
_symmetry.space_group_name_H-M   'P 1'
#
loop_
_entity.id
_entity.type
_entity.pdbx_description
1 polymer ?
#
loop_
_entity_poly.entity_id
_entity_poly.type
_entity_poly.pdbx_seq_one_letter_code
_entity_poly.pdbx_strand_id
1 'polypeptide(L)'
;MQLSVTEREQLYAILEKYDQNPKVQQMREFIQHGDVTTYQHCKNVVLVSCWLNHRLHLGADETSLAVGAFLHDFYLYYVLRCGFGPAKIYRLAKAAFAGRAEYTDAVL
;
A
#
# COMPACT_ATOMS: atom_id res chain seq x y z
N MET A 1 14.59 -4.58 14.38
CA MET A 1 13.50 -3.75 13.88
C MET A 1 12.22 -4.58 13.84
N GLN A 2 11.45 -4.51 14.91
CA GLN A 2 10.23 -5.28 15.05
C GLN A 2 9.18 -4.52 15.84
N LEU A 3 7.93 -4.63 15.36
CA LEU A 3 6.77 -4.22 16.14
C LEU A 3 6.46 -5.28 17.21
N SER A 4 5.86 -4.85 18.32
CA SER A 4 5.36 -5.79 19.32
C SER A 4 4.22 -6.63 18.74
N VAL A 5 3.89 -7.75 19.40
CA VAL A 5 2.77 -8.59 18.99
C VAL A 5 1.46 -7.80 18.98
N THR A 6 1.22 -6.98 20.00
CA THR A 6 0.01 -6.15 20.10
C THR A 6 -0.06 -5.13 18.97
N GLU A 7 1.04 -4.43 18.67
CA GLU A 7 1.10 -3.48 17.57
C GLU A 7 0.81 -4.14 16.23
N ARG A 8 1.37 -5.32 16.01
CA ARG A 8 1.20 -6.09 14.78
C ARG A 8 -0.25 -6.55 14.62
N GLU A 9 -0.88 -7.02 15.69
CA GLU A 9 -2.28 -7.42 15.67
C GLU A 9 -3.20 -6.25 15.34
N GLN A 10 -2.91 -5.07 15.89
CA GLN A 10 -3.68 -3.86 15.59
C GLN A 10 -3.56 -3.48 14.13
N LEU A 11 -2.37 -3.57 13.54
CA LEU A 11 -2.16 -3.29 12.13
C LEU A 11 -2.91 -4.28 11.24
N TYR A 12 -2.84 -5.55 11.55
CA TYR A 12 -3.56 -6.57 10.76
C TYR A 12 -5.07 -6.38 10.84
N ALA A 13 -5.59 -5.95 11.99
CA ALA A 13 -7.00 -5.61 12.11
C ALA A 13 -7.40 -4.44 11.20
N ILE A 14 -6.57 -3.42 11.11
CA ILE A 14 -6.79 -2.29 10.20
C ILE A 14 -6.84 -2.74 8.75
N LEU A 15 -5.95 -3.66 8.35
CA LEU A 15 -5.81 -4.11 6.97
C LEU A 15 -6.83 -5.17 6.56
N GLU A 16 -7.53 -5.78 7.50
CA GLU A 16 -8.33 -6.97 7.26
C GLU A 16 -9.33 -6.82 6.10
N LYS A 17 -10.09 -5.74 6.07
CA LYS A 17 -11.10 -5.54 5.02
C LYS A 17 -10.48 -5.39 3.63
N TYR A 18 -9.27 -4.85 3.54
CA TYR A 18 -8.54 -4.74 2.27
C TYR A 18 -7.90 -6.06 1.90
N ASP A 19 -7.38 -6.77 2.89
CA ASP A 19 -6.71 -8.05 2.71
C ASP A 19 -7.66 -9.11 2.16
N GLN A 20 -8.94 -9.05 2.53
CA GLN A 20 -9.96 -9.98 2.05
C GLN A 20 -10.39 -9.73 0.61
N ASN A 21 -10.04 -8.59 0.03
CA ASN A 21 -10.42 -8.27 -1.35
C ASN A 21 -9.66 -9.19 -2.31
N PRO A 22 -10.37 -9.94 -3.20
CA PRO A 22 -9.72 -10.84 -4.15
C PRO A 22 -8.71 -10.15 -5.06
N LYS A 23 -8.95 -8.88 -5.43
CA LYS A 23 -8.02 -8.11 -6.25
C LYS A 23 -6.72 -7.83 -5.51
N VAL A 24 -6.79 -7.57 -4.22
CA VAL A 24 -5.60 -7.39 -3.37
C VAL A 24 -4.84 -8.70 -3.27
N GLN A 25 -5.53 -9.83 -3.11
CA GLN A 25 -4.92 -11.14 -3.04
C GLN A 25 -4.19 -11.53 -4.34
N GLN A 26 -4.60 -10.96 -5.49
CA GLN A 26 -3.90 -11.17 -6.75
C GLN A 26 -2.45 -10.67 -6.73
N MET A 27 -2.09 -9.78 -5.83
CA MET A 27 -0.71 -9.35 -5.68
C MET A 27 0.24 -10.50 -5.31
N ARG A 28 -0.29 -11.62 -4.82
CA ARG A 28 0.48 -12.84 -4.56
C ARG A 28 0.97 -13.52 -5.84
N GLU A 29 0.36 -13.21 -6.97
CA GLU A 29 0.74 -13.78 -8.27
C GLU A 29 1.93 -13.08 -8.92
N PHE A 30 2.34 -11.93 -8.39
CA PHE A 30 3.42 -11.13 -8.97
C PHE A 30 4.65 -11.20 -8.09
N ILE A 31 5.79 -11.50 -8.71
CA ILE A 31 7.09 -11.51 -8.02
C ILE A 31 7.68 -10.10 -8.07
N GLN A 32 7.95 -9.53 -6.91
CA GLN A 32 8.57 -8.22 -6.79
C GLN A 32 10.08 -8.31 -7.06
N HIS A 33 10.73 -9.23 -6.38
CA HIS A 33 12.14 -9.55 -6.57
C HIS A 33 12.44 -10.87 -5.86
N GLY A 34 13.32 -11.69 -6.44
CA GLY A 34 13.64 -13.00 -5.89
C GLY A 34 12.40 -13.87 -5.73
N ASP A 35 12.13 -14.31 -4.54
CA ASP A 35 10.94 -15.09 -4.17
C ASP A 35 9.90 -14.28 -3.41
N VAL A 36 10.07 -12.96 -3.31
CA VAL A 36 9.16 -12.07 -2.60
C VAL A 36 8.06 -11.60 -3.53
N THR A 37 6.80 -11.92 -3.20
CA THR A 37 5.64 -11.46 -3.95
C THR A 37 5.37 -9.99 -3.69
N THR A 38 4.64 -9.34 -4.60
CA THR A 38 4.19 -7.96 -4.39
C THR A 38 3.34 -7.85 -3.12
N TYR A 39 2.50 -8.84 -2.86
CA TYR A 39 1.70 -8.90 -1.64
C TYR A 39 2.60 -8.88 -0.38
N GLN A 40 3.60 -9.73 -0.33
CA GLN A 40 4.52 -9.78 0.82
C GLN A 40 5.34 -8.49 0.93
N HIS A 41 5.77 -7.95 -0.20
CA HIS A 41 6.48 -6.66 -0.23
C HIS A 41 5.62 -5.56 0.39
N CYS A 42 4.36 -5.45 0.00
CA CYS A 42 3.46 -4.43 0.54
C CYS A 42 3.25 -4.59 2.05
N LYS A 43 3.11 -5.82 2.53
CA LYS A 43 3.04 -6.08 3.98
C LYS A 43 4.33 -5.67 4.70
N ASN A 44 5.47 -5.94 4.10
CA ASN A 44 6.75 -5.53 4.67
C ASN A 44 6.85 -4.01 4.77
N VAL A 45 6.37 -3.29 3.76
CA VAL A 45 6.36 -1.82 3.77
C VAL A 45 5.45 -1.28 4.87
N VAL A 46 4.30 -1.91 5.10
CA VAL A 46 3.42 -1.56 6.23
C VAL A 46 4.16 -1.68 7.56
N LEU A 47 4.80 -2.82 7.80
CA LEU A 47 5.49 -3.07 9.07
C LEU A 47 6.62 -2.08 9.30
N VAL A 48 7.44 -1.83 8.28
CA VAL A 48 8.56 -0.87 8.37
C VAL A 48 8.05 0.54 8.58
N SER A 49 7.04 0.96 7.81
CA SER A 49 6.49 2.32 7.88
C SER A 49 5.90 2.61 9.27
N CYS A 50 5.13 1.67 9.81
CA CYS A 50 4.51 1.85 11.12
C CYS A 50 5.54 1.77 12.24
N TRP A 51 6.56 0.92 12.10
CA TRP A 51 7.67 0.88 13.05
C TRP A 51 8.40 2.22 13.10
N LEU A 52 8.70 2.80 11.93
CA LEU A 52 9.35 4.12 11.85
C LEU A 52 8.48 5.21 12.47
N ASN A 53 7.18 5.19 12.18
CA ASN A 53 6.25 6.17 12.72
C ASN A 53 6.24 6.13 14.25
N HIS A 54 6.19 4.94 14.84
CA HIS A 54 6.22 4.76 16.29
C HIS A 54 7.60 5.11 16.87
N ARG A 55 8.65 4.61 16.27
CA ARG A 55 10.02 4.76 16.80
C ARG A 55 10.49 6.20 16.78
N LEU A 56 10.17 6.94 15.72
CA LEU A 56 10.60 8.32 15.53
C LEU A 56 9.55 9.35 15.93
N HIS A 57 8.41 8.91 16.45
CA HIS A 57 7.29 9.78 16.86
C HIS A 57 6.90 10.76 15.75
N LEU A 58 6.72 10.25 14.53
CA LEU A 58 6.44 11.09 13.35
C LEU A 58 5.03 11.69 13.35
N GLY A 59 4.11 11.13 14.14
CA GLY A 59 2.76 11.66 14.28
C GLY A 59 1.84 11.37 13.10
N ALA A 60 2.22 10.46 12.20
CA ALA A 60 1.35 10.07 11.10
C ALA A 60 0.16 9.27 11.64
N ASP A 61 -1.02 9.48 11.02
CA ASP A 61 -2.20 8.68 11.34
C ASP A 61 -1.94 7.23 10.95
N GLU A 62 -2.01 6.33 11.93
CA GLU A 62 -1.62 4.94 11.73
C GLU A 62 -2.48 4.23 10.71
N THR A 63 -3.80 4.45 10.73
CA THR A 63 -4.71 3.83 9.78
C THR A 63 -4.40 4.27 8.36
N SER A 64 -4.23 5.56 8.12
CA SER A 64 -3.91 6.10 6.79
C SER A 64 -2.55 5.61 6.31
N LEU A 65 -1.56 5.58 7.20
CA LEU A 65 -0.22 5.11 6.87
C LEU A 65 -0.23 3.63 6.50
N ALA A 66 -0.88 2.80 7.31
CA ALA A 66 -0.94 1.36 7.08
C ALA A 66 -1.67 1.02 5.78
N VAL A 67 -2.83 1.63 5.54
CA VAL A 67 -3.61 1.39 4.32
C VAL A 67 -2.86 1.90 3.08
N GLY A 68 -2.29 3.09 3.15
CA GLY A 68 -1.51 3.66 2.04
C GLY A 68 -0.30 2.79 1.70
N ALA A 69 0.43 2.34 2.71
CA ALA A 69 1.59 1.48 2.51
C ALA A 69 1.20 0.12 1.93
N PHE A 70 0.08 -0.46 2.39
CA PHE A 70 -0.39 -1.76 1.91
C PHE A 70 -0.83 -1.70 0.45
N LEU A 71 -1.46 -0.62 0.04
CA LEU A 71 -2.03 -0.49 -1.30
C LEU A 71 -1.15 0.29 -2.28
N HIS A 72 0.06 0.73 -1.86
CA HIS A 72 0.87 1.62 -2.69
C HIS A 72 1.20 1.06 -4.09
N ASP A 73 1.38 -0.27 -4.21
CA ASP A 73 1.65 -0.92 -5.49
C ASP A 73 0.42 -1.60 -6.10
N PHE A 74 -0.73 -1.58 -5.41
CA PHE A 74 -1.92 -2.33 -5.84
C PHE A 74 -2.42 -1.87 -7.20
N TYR A 75 -2.63 -0.55 -7.36
CA TYR A 75 -3.16 -0.02 -8.60
C TYR A 75 -2.20 -0.22 -9.77
N LEU A 76 -0.91 -0.06 -9.53
CA LEU A 76 0.08 -0.22 -10.57
C LEU A 76 0.02 -1.63 -11.17
N TYR A 77 0.09 -2.65 -10.34
CA TYR A 77 0.07 -4.03 -10.82
C TYR A 77 -1.26 -4.45 -11.41
N TYR A 78 -2.35 -4.01 -10.80
CA TYR A 78 -3.69 -4.33 -11.29
C TYR A 78 -3.94 -3.73 -12.68
N VAL A 79 -3.63 -2.46 -12.87
CA VAL A 79 -3.88 -1.79 -14.16
C VAL A 79 -2.89 -2.22 -15.24
N LEU A 80 -1.65 -2.54 -14.89
CA LEU A 80 -0.71 -3.11 -15.85
C LEU A 80 -1.21 -4.46 -16.38
N ARG A 81 -1.78 -5.28 -15.50
CA ARG A 81 -2.38 -6.55 -15.89
C ARG A 81 -3.56 -6.36 -16.85
N CYS A 82 -4.31 -5.28 -16.69
CA CYS A 82 -5.41 -4.93 -17.59
C CYS A 82 -4.96 -4.30 -18.91
N GLY A 83 -3.65 -4.17 -19.14
CA GLY A 83 -3.10 -3.64 -20.37
C GLY A 83 -3.04 -2.11 -20.44
N PHE A 84 -3.12 -1.42 -19.30
CA PHE A 84 -3.03 0.04 -19.26
C PHE A 84 -1.57 0.48 -19.28
N GLY A 85 -1.22 1.39 -20.20
CA GLY A 85 0.10 2.00 -20.24
C GLY A 85 0.29 3.10 -19.19
N PRO A 86 1.54 3.56 -18.98
CA PRO A 86 1.84 4.57 -17.96
C PRO A 86 1.03 5.87 -18.08
N ALA A 87 0.83 6.36 -19.30
CA ALA A 87 0.06 7.59 -19.52
C ALA A 87 -1.39 7.46 -19.09
N LYS A 88 -2.00 6.29 -19.33
CA LYS A 88 -3.38 6.02 -18.93
C LYS A 88 -3.48 5.88 -17.42
N ILE A 89 -2.52 5.23 -16.78
CA ILE A 89 -2.44 5.10 -15.33
C ILE A 89 -2.37 6.50 -14.70
N TYR A 90 -1.50 7.36 -15.22
CA TYR A 90 -1.35 8.73 -14.74
C TYR A 90 -2.69 9.50 -14.81
N ARG A 91 -3.39 9.42 -15.95
CA ARG A 91 -4.68 10.10 -16.12
C ARG A 91 -5.74 9.56 -15.16
N LEU A 92 -5.80 8.26 -14.95
CA LEU A 92 -6.76 7.64 -14.04
C LEU A 92 -6.48 8.04 -12.59
N ALA A 93 -5.21 8.03 -12.19
CA ALA A 93 -4.81 8.45 -10.86
C ALA A 93 -5.16 9.92 -10.61
N LYS A 94 -4.86 10.78 -11.58
CA LYS A 94 -5.15 12.22 -11.49
C LYS A 94 -6.65 12.46 -11.36
N ALA A 95 -7.48 11.75 -12.12
CA ALA A 95 -8.93 11.87 -12.04
C ALA A 95 -9.46 11.37 -10.68
N ALA A 96 -8.91 10.27 -10.16
CA ALA A 96 -9.32 9.70 -8.88
C ALA A 96 -9.00 10.63 -7.71
N PHE A 97 -7.92 11.41 -7.82
CA PHE A 97 -7.48 12.34 -6.78
C PHE A 97 -7.86 13.79 -7.06
N ALA A 98 -8.70 14.04 -8.08
CA ALA A 98 -9.18 15.38 -8.37
C ALA A 98 -9.87 15.96 -7.13
N GLY A 99 -9.54 17.20 -6.77
CA GLY A 99 -10.04 17.84 -5.55
C GLY A 99 -9.25 17.53 -4.29
N ARG A 100 -8.21 16.67 -4.40
CA ARG A 100 -7.29 16.36 -3.32
C ARG A 100 -5.88 16.75 -3.75
N ALA A 101 -5.64 18.05 -3.87
CA ALA A 101 -4.40 18.57 -4.44
C ALA A 101 -3.15 18.02 -3.75
N GLU A 102 -3.17 17.88 -2.43
CA GLU A 102 -2.03 17.38 -1.67
C GLU A 102 -1.66 15.94 -2.04
N TYR A 103 -2.64 15.11 -2.37
CA TYR A 103 -2.37 13.73 -2.80
C TYR A 103 -1.91 13.69 -4.25
N THR A 104 -2.50 14.53 -5.10
CA THR A 104 -2.13 14.61 -6.51
C THR A 104 -0.67 14.96 -6.67
N ASP A 105 -0.22 16.00 -5.98
CA ASP A 105 1.16 16.46 -6.07
C ASP A 105 2.15 15.46 -5.45
N ALA A 106 1.74 14.75 -4.39
CA ALA A 106 2.59 13.78 -3.73
C ALA A 106 2.73 12.46 -4.53
N VAL A 107 1.69 12.08 -5.28
CA VAL A 107 1.64 10.79 -6.00
C VAL A 107 2.07 10.93 -7.45
N LEU A 108 1.79 12.03 -8.07
CA LEU A 108 2.04 12.27 -9.48
C LEU A 108 3.17 13.26 -9.74
#